data_fd124cc48c6b1f6adb067fc1291cc737
#
_entry.id   fd124cc48c6b1f6adb067fc1291cc737
#
_cell.length_a   1.000
_cell.length_b   1.000
_cell.length_c   1.000
_cell.angle_alpha   90.00
_cell.angle_beta   90.00
_cell.angle_gamma   90.00
#
_symmetry.space_group_name_H-M   'P 1'
#
loop_
_entity.id
_entity.type
_entity.pdbx_description
1 polymer ?
#
loop_
_entity_poly.entity_id
_entity_poly.type
_entity_poly.pdbx_seq_one_letter_code
_entity_poly.pdbx_strand_id
1 'polypeptide(L)'
;MSRNAAGLMTYHKAVIGVVAFILALPIAATVLYAFSSSWGATILPDGLTFRWFAQLLTDPRFLAALGRSLLICFATLIVSTLLVLPMIFAVFYYFPKLKGIMEVLIILPFAVPPVVSSVGLLQMFAGDPLPIVGTPWILIGTYFTITVPFMYRALANGLAGINLRDLIDAAHLLGVGTFYALMRIILPNLNRALLASLFISFSFLMGEFVFANMLVGTRYETLQVYLYTKRMTSGHLNAAIVSTYFFLTLIMTWAAMRFSRSRREEAVAEEE
;
A
#
# COMPACT_ATOMS: atom_id res chain seq x y z
N MET A 1 -38.46 2.15 25.71
CA MET A 1 -37.15 1.65 25.24
C MET A 1 -36.44 2.61 24.26
N SER A 2 -37.08 3.61 23.61
CA SER A 2 -36.50 4.45 22.57
C SER A 2 -35.55 5.60 23.03
N ARG A 3 -35.77 6.17 24.21
CA ARG A 3 -34.98 7.31 24.71
C ARG A 3 -33.56 6.94 25.12
N ASN A 4 -33.37 5.75 25.70
CA ASN A 4 -32.03 5.26 26.08
C ASN A 4 -31.18 4.87 24.85
N ALA A 5 -31.81 4.34 23.79
CA ALA A 5 -31.13 3.98 22.57
C ALA A 5 -30.61 5.25 21.78
N ALA A 6 -31.41 6.33 21.78
CA ALA A 6 -31.01 7.58 21.18
C ALA A 6 -29.84 8.25 21.92
N GLY A 7 -29.87 8.23 23.27
CA GLY A 7 -28.76 8.76 24.08
C GLY A 7 -27.47 7.96 23.89
N LEU A 8 -27.55 6.62 23.83
CA LEU A 8 -26.42 5.74 23.60
C LEU A 8 -25.81 5.98 22.19
N MET A 9 -26.67 6.16 21.18
CA MET A 9 -26.21 6.44 19.80
C MET A 9 -25.52 7.79 19.70
N THR A 10 -26.00 8.83 20.41
CA THR A 10 -25.36 10.14 20.47
C THR A 10 -24.01 10.08 21.14
N TYR A 11 -23.89 9.33 22.24
CA TYR A 11 -22.62 9.08 22.93
C TYR A 11 -21.60 8.41 22.01
N HIS A 12 -21.97 7.34 21.30
CA HIS A 12 -21.06 6.67 20.36
C HIS A 12 -20.62 7.58 19.21
N LYS A 13 -21.53 8.41 18.66
CA LYS A 13 -21.19 9.39 17.64
C LYS A 13 -20.20 10.44 18.16
N ALA A 14 -20.39 10.92 19.39
CA ALA A 14 -19.48 11.87 20.01
C ALA A 14 -18.07 11.26 20.22
N VAL A 15 -18.01 10.03 20.76
CA VAL A 15 -16.73 9.32 20.94
C VAL A 15 -16.01 9.12 19.60
N ILE A 16 -16.74 8.64 18.58
CA ILE A 16 -16.16 8.47 17.23
C ILE A 16 -15.68 9.81 16.68
N GLY A 17 -16.45 10.89 16.84
CA GLY A 17 -16.08 12.23 16.41
C GLY A 17 -14.80 12.74 17.09
N VAL A 18 -14.68 12.58 18.40
CA VAL A 18 -13.49 12.97 19.17
C VAL A 18 -12.27 12.15 18.71
N VAL A 19 -12.39 10.84 18.60
CA VAL A 19 -11.29 9.98 18.11
C VAL A 19 -10.88 10.38 16.69
N ALA A 20 -11.83 10.56 15.80
CA ALA A 20 -11.55 10.99 14.43
C ALA A 20 -10.86 12.38 14.39
N PHE A 21 -11.29 13.32 15.22
CA PHE A 21 -10.67 14.64 15.34
C PHE A 21 -9.22 14.52 15.82
N ILE A 22 -8.95 13.74 16.88
CA ILE A 22 -7.60 13.54 17.42
C ILE A 22 -6.68 12.90 16.36
N LEU A 23 -7.19 11.94 15.58
CA LEU A 23 -6.42 11.30 14.51
C LEU A 23 -6.18 12.21 13.31
N ALA A 24 -7.11 13.10 13.00
CA ALA A 24 -6.99 14.05 11.90
C ALA A 24 -6.09 15.26 12.24
N LEU A 25 -5.97 15.62 13.50
CA LEU A 25 -5.28 16.81 13.95
C LEU A 25 -3.80 16.88 13.52
N PRO A 26 -2.95 15.85 13.71
CA PRO A 26 -1.55 15.90 13.26
C PRO A 26 -1.43 16.00 11.73
N ILE A 27 -2.34 15.37 10.99
CA ILE A 27 -2.36 15.47 9.52
C ILE A 27 -2.73 16.88 9.11
N ALA A 28 -3.81 17.43 9.67
CA ALA A 28 -4.24 18.80 9.41
C ALA A 28 -3.16 19.83 9.78
N ALA A 29 -2.48 19.66 10.92
CA ALA A 29 -1.37 20.51 11.33
C ALA A 29 -0.20 20.45 10.33
N THR A 30 0.19 19.24 9.87
CA THR A 30 1.26 19.08 8.87
C THR A 30 0.89 19.74 7.55
N VAL A 31 -0.34 19.57 7.09
CA VAL A 31 -0.83 20.20 5.85
C VAL A 31 -0.86 21.72 6.01
N LEU A 32 -1.39 22.24 7.11
CA LEU A 32 -1.42 23.68 7.39
C LEU A 32 0.00 24.24 7.45
N TYR A 33 0.95 23.54 8.08
CA TYR A 33 2.35 23.94 8.14
C TYR A 33 3.01 23.96 6.76
N ALA A 34 2.64 23.03 5.87
CA ALA A 34 3.11 23.00 4.49
C ALA A 34 2.63 24.20 3.66
N PHE A 35 1.46 24.73 3.97
CA PHE A 35 0.90 25.92 3.32
C PHE A 35 1.25 27.22 4.02
N SER A 36 1.89 27.20 5.19
CA SER A 36 2.24 28.42 5.90
C SER A 36 3.47 29.12 5.29
N SER A 37 3.44 30.46 5.22
CA SER A 37 4.58 31.27 4.80
C SER A 37 5.69 31.29 5.87
N SER A 38 5.29 31.48 7.12
CA SER A 38 6.08 31.31 8.33
C SER A 38 5.15 30.89 9.47
N TRP A 39 5.68 30.09 10.40
CA TRP A 39 4.95 29.69 11.60
C TRP A 39 5.93 29.53 12.75
N GLY A 40 5.94 30.49 13.64
CA GLY A 40 6.78 30.50 14.83
C GLY A 40 6.05 29.98 16.07
N ALA A 41 6.21 30.68 17.20
CA ALA A 41 5.59 30.35 18.49
C ALA A 41 4.14 30.86 18.62
N THR A 42 3.41 30.97 17.51
CA THR A 42 2.03 31.46 17.46
C THR A 42 1.05 30.27 17.24
N ILE A 43 -0.24 30.46 17.61
CA ILE A 43 -1.27 29.44 17.43
C ILE A 43 -1.62 29.26 15.93
N LEU A 44 -1.56 30.34 15.17
CA LEU A 44 -1.88 30.36 13.73
C LEU A 44 -0.67 30.82 12.92
N PRO A 45 -0.56 30.38 11.66
CA PRO A 45 0.51 30.82 10.75
C PRO A 45 0.34 32.31 10.36
N ASP A 46 1.46 32.98 10.05
CA ASP A 46 1.47 34.40 9.67
C ASP A 46 0.89 34.66 8.27
N GLY A 47 0.72 33.63 7.46
CA GLY A 47 0.13 33.71 6.13
C GLY A 47 0.16 32.38 5.39
N LEU A 48 -0.53 32.29 4.25
CA LEU A 48 -0.57 31.11 3.42
C LEU A 48 0.23 31.30 2.13
N THR A 49 0.90 30.23 1.68
CA THR A 49 1.75 30.24 0.48
C THR A 49 1.78 28.88 -0.19
N PHE A 50 1.94 28.87 -1.52
CA PHE A 50 2.23 27.67 -2.33
C PHE A 50 3.72 27.54 -2.66
N ARG A 51 4.58 28.45 -2.15
CA ARG A 51 6.00 28.50 -2.51
C ARG A 51 6.73 27.19 -2.30
N TRP A 52 6.45 26.49 -1.22
CA TRP A 52 7.12 25.23 -0.89
C TRP A 52 6.78 24.11 -1.87
N PHE A 53 5.53 24.06 -2.32
CA PHE A 53 5.10 23.11 -3.35
C PHE A 53 5.69 23.47 -4.73
N ALA A 54 5.72 24.76 -5.08
CA ALA A 54 6.36 25.21 -6.31
C ALA A 54 7.86 24.86 -6.33
N GLN A 55 8.54 25.05 -5.19
CA GLN A 55 9.96 24.68 -5.04
C GLN A 55 10.18 23.17 -5.18
N LEU A 56 9.27 22.32 -4.65
CA LEU A 56 9.35 20.87 -4.83
C LEU A 56 9.17 20.45 -6.29
N LEU A 57 8.16 20.99 -6.95
CA LEU A 57 7.85 20.63 -8.34
C LEU A 57 8.92 21.11 -9.33
N THR A 58 9.77 22.05 -8.93
CA THR A 58 10.91 22.51 -9.72
C THR A 58 12.25 21.85 -9.32
N ASP A 59 12.28 21.05 -8.24
CA ASP A 59 13.47 20.30 -7.84
C ASP A 59 13.58 18.97 -8.62
N PRO A 60 14.54 18.84 -9.56
CA PRO A 60 14.71 17.62 -10.36
C PRO A 60 15.01 16.39 -9.49
N ARG A 61 15.67 16.58 -8.35
CA ARG A 61 16.00 15.49 -7.42
C ARG A 61 14.76 14.96 -6.74
N PHE A 62 13.82 15.85 -6.35
CA PHE A 62 12.52 15.45 -5.80
C PHE A 62 11.70 14.66 -6.84
N LEU A 63 11.59 15.17 -8.06
CA LEU A 63 10.83 14.50 -9.12
C LEU A 63 11.43 13.14 -9.47
N ALA A 64 12.75 13.02 -9.51
CA ALA A 64 13.42 11.74 -9.72
C ALA A 64 13.19 10.76 -8.57
N ALA A 65 13.25 11.21 -7.31
CA ALA A 65 13.00 10.40 -6.13
C ALA A 65 11.55 9.91 -6.09
N LEU A 66 10.59 10.78 -6.40
CA LEU A 66 9.17 10.42 -6.52
C LEU A 66 8.95 9.39 -7.63
N GLY A 67 9.51 9.63 -8.83
CA GLY A 67 9.41 8.70 -9.96
C GLY A 67 10.00 7.32 -9.64
N ARG A 68 11.16 7.26 -8.97
CA ARG A 68 11.79 6.00 -8.54
C ARG A 68 10.92 5.25 -7.52
N SER A 69 10.35 5.95 -6.53
CA SER A 69 9.43 5.33 -5.56
C SER A 69 8.21 4.75 -6.25
N LEU A 70 7.56 5.48 -7.15
CA LEU A 70 6.42 4.99 -7.93
C LEU A 70 6.80 3.77 -8.77
N LEU A 71 7.93 3.83 -9.48
CA LEU A 71 8.42 2.72 -10.30
C LEU A 71 8.63 1.45 -9.47
N ILE A 72 9.31 1.54 -8.32
CA ILE A 72 9.53 0.38 -7.43
C ILE A 72 8.20 -0.14 -6.89
N CYS A 73 7.31 0.74 -6.44
CA CYS A 73 6.01 0.33 -5.92
C CYS A 73 5.20 -0.43 -6.99
N PHE A 74 5.07 0.13 -8.19
CA PHE A 74 4.32 -0.54 -9.27
C PHE A 74 5.00 -1.84 -9.72
N ALA A 75 6.33 -1.86 -9.89
CA ALA A 75 7.06 -3.06 -10.23
C ALA A 75 6.85 -4.17 -9.18
N THR A 76 6.96 -3.81 -7.90
CA THR A 76 6.70 -4.75 -6.79
C THR A 76 5.27 -5.27 -6.82
N LEU A 77 4.27 -4.41 -7.01
CA LEU A 77 2.86 -4.81 -7.05
C LEU A 77 2.57 -5.74 -8.23
N ILE A 78 3.16 -5.50 -9.40
CA ILE A 78 3.06 -6.37 -10.56
C ILE A 78 3.68 -7.75 -10.26
N VAL A 79 4.92 -7.77 -9.77
CA VAL A 79 5.62 -9.02 -9.41
C VAL A 79 4.84 -9.77 -8.34
N SER A 80 4.36 -9.08 -7.31
CA SER A 80 3.57 -9.68 -6.23
C SER A 80 2.26 -10.26 -6.74
N THR A 81 1.55 -9.58 -7.63
CA THR A 81 0.31 -10.09 -8.21
C THR A 81 0.57 -11.35 -9.05
N LEU A 82 1.61 -11.32 -9.89
CA LEU A 82 1.96 -12.45 -10.76
C LEU A 82 2.38 -13.69 -9.97
N LEU A 83 2.97 -13.54 -8.79
CA LEU A 83 3.45 -14.65 -7.96
C LEU A 83 2.42 -15.10 -6.91
N VAL A 84 1.77 -14.15 -6.22
CA VAL A 84 0.87 -14.48 -5.11
C VAL A 84 -0.47 -15.01 -5.61
N LEU A 85 -0.99 -14.50 -6.73
CA LEU A 85 -2.28 -14.95 -7.26
C LEU A 85 -2.27 -16.44 -7.65
N PRO A 86 -1.34 -16.94 -8.48
CA PRO A 86 -1.30 -18.37 -8.78
C PRO A 86 -0.91 -19.22 -7.56
N MET A 87 -0.05 -18.69 -6.67
CA MET A 87 0.32 -19.40 -5.45
C MET A 87 -0.91 -19.65 -4.56
N ILE A 88 -1.71 -18.62 -4.28
CA ILE A 88 -2.89 -18.76 -3.42
C ILE A 88 -3.95 -19.65 -4.07
N PHE A 89 -4.12 -19.54 -5.39
CA PHE A 89 -5.00 -20.41 -6.14
C PHE A 89 -4.56 -21.89 -6.01
N ALA A 90 -3.27 -22.18 -6.19
CA ALA A 90 -2.73 -23.52 -6.03
C ALA A 90 -2.94 -24.07 -4.61
N VAL A 91 -2.69 -23.25 -3.59
CA VAL A 91 -2.91 -23.64 -2.19
C VAL A 91 -4.39 -23.93 -1.91
N PHE A 92 -5.31 -23.09 -2.42
CA PHE A 92 -6.74 -23.23 -2.11
C PHE A 92 -7.42 -24.35 -2.90
N TYR A 93 -6.99 -24.60 -4.14
CA TYR A 93 -7.58 -25.59 -5.03
C TYR A 93 -6.86 -26.94 -4.96
N TYR A 94 -5.54 -26.97 -5.20
CA TYR A 94 -4.77 -28.22 -5.29
C TYR A 94 -4.24 -28.74 -3.96
N PHE A 95 -3.81 -27.83 -3.06
CA PHE A 95 -3.08 -28.19 -1.84
C PHE A 95 -3.71 -27.60 -0.57
N PRO A 96 -5.01 -27.88 -0.24
CA PRO A 96 -5.69 -27.26 0.90
C PRO A 96 -5.00 -27.51 2.27
N LYS A 97 -4.25 -28.61 2.38
CA LYS A 97 -3.49 -28.96 3.59
C LYS A 97 -2.35 -27.98 3.89
N LEU A 98 -1.87 -27.23 2.85
CA LEU A 98 -0.80 -26.25 3.02
C LEU A 98 -1.29 -24.90 3.55
N LYS A 99 -2.60 -24.64 3.64
CA LYS A 99 -3.14 -23.34 4.09
C LYS A 99 -2.54 -22.89 5.42
N GLY A 100 -2.56 -23.75 6.44
CA GLY A 100 -2.02 -23.43 7.77
C GLY A 100 -0.51 -23.12 7.74
N ILE A 101 0.25 -23.88 6.95
CA ILE A 101 1.70 -23.63 6.79
C ILE A 101 1.93 -22.28 6.10
N MET A 102 1.17 -21.98 5.05
CA MET A 102 1.27 -20.71 4.33
C MET A 102 0.92 -19.52 5.24
N GLU A 103 -0.11 -19.62 6.07
CA GLU A 103 -0.48 -18.58 7.04
C GLU A 103 0.64 -18.24 8.02
N VAL A 104 1.43 -19.23 8.42
CA VAL A 104 2.63 -19.02 9.26
C VAL A 104 3.76 -18.39 8.44
N LEU A 105 4.07 -18.95 7.27
CA LEU A 105 5.20 -18.51 6.43
C LEU A 105 5.06 -17.05 5.98
N ILE A 106 3.86 -16.60 5.63
CA ILE A 106 3.65 -15.22 5.16
C ILE A 106 3.85 -14.17 6.27
N ILE A 107 3.77 -14.55 7.55
CA ILE A 107 3.95 -13.63 8.68
C ILE A 107 5.44 -13.52 9.08
N LEU A 108 6.27 -14.50 8.72
CA LEU A 108 7.69 -14.53 9.11
C LEU A 108 8.46 -13.23 8.78
N PRO A 109 8.28 -12.57 7.62
CA PRO A 109 8.97 -11.31 7.33
C PRO A 109 8.68 -10.19 8.34
N PHE A 110 7.51 -10.23 9.01
CA PHE A 110 7.15 -9.26 10.04
C PHE A 110 7.67 -9.62 11.43
N ALA A 111 8.08 -10.87 11.64
CA ALA A 111 8.67 -11.31 12.91
C ALA A 111 10.10 -10.76 13.10
N VAL A 112 10.79 -10.44 11.99
CA VAL A 112 12.15 -9.91 12.02
C VAL A 112 12.11 -8.40 11.83
N PRO A 113 12.70 -7.60 12.74
CA PRO A 113 12.74 -6.15 12.57
C PRO A 113 13.41 -5.75 11.24
N PRO A 114 12.86 -4.75 10.50
CA PRO A 114 13.38 -4.35 9.20
C PRO A 114 14.88 -3.99 9.18
N VAL A 115 15.40 -3.41 10.26
CA VAL A 115 16.82 -3.08 10.39
C VAL A 115 17.67 -4.34 10.39
N VAL A 116 17.26 -5.37 11.15
CA VAL A 116 18.01 -6.65 11.24
C VAL A 116 17.98 -7.37 9.90
N SER A 117 16.80 -7.43 9.27
CA SER A 117 16.65 -8.01 7.92
C SER A 117 17.53 -7.28 6.90
N SER A 118 17.60 -5.94 6.97
CA SER A 118 18.46 -5.15 6.07
C SER A 118 19.94 -5.50 6.24
N VAL A 119 20.42 -5.67 7.47
CA VAL A 119 21.82 -6.06 7.73
C VAL A 119 22.12 -7.44 7.12
N GLY A 120 21.21 -8.41 7.30
CA GLY A 120 21.34 -9.72 6.68
C GLY A 120 21.38 -9.66 5.15
N LEU A 121 20.50 -8.87 4.54
CA LEU A 121 20.46 -8.68 3.09
C LEU A 121 21.71 -7.97 2.56
N LEU A 122 22.26 -6.99 3.29
CA LEU A 122 23.53 -6.37 2.96
C LEU A 122 24.67 -7.39 2.94
N GLN A 123 24.75 -8.26 3.94
CA GLN A 123 25.79 -9.29 3.99
C GLN A 123 25.66 -10.31 2.87
N MET A 124 24.44 -10.68 2.49
CA MET A 124 24.19 -11.69 1.44
C MET A 124 24.38 -11.14 0.02
N PHE A 125 24.05 -9.88 -0.22
CA PHE A 125 23.90 -9.32 -1.57
C PHE A 125 24.83 -8.12 -1.88
N ALA A 126 25.81 -7.81 -1.00
CA ALA A 126 26.79 -6.77 -1.27
C ALA A 126 27.94 -7.24 -2.17
N GLY A 127 28.19 -8.55 -2.23
CA GLY A 127 29.28 -9.19 -2.98
C GLY A 127 28.79 -10.27 -3.93
N ASP A 128 29.77 -10.97 -4.54
CA ASP A 128 29.50 -12.10 -5.43
C ASP A 128 28.74 -13.23 -4.73
N PRO A 129 27.87 -14.00 -5.42
CA PRO A 129 27.66 -14.00 -6.88
C PRO A 129 26.57 -13.03 -7.36
N LEU A 130 25.85 -12.32 -6.48
CA LEU A 130 24.70 -11.50 -6.83
C LEU A 130 24.75 -10.11 -6.16
N PRO A 131 25.61 -9.19 -6.63
CA PRO A 131 25.78 -7.86 -6.04
C PRO A 131 24.64 -6.91 -6.44
N ILE A 132 23.48 -7.02 -5.79
CA ILE A 132 22.30 -6.21 -6.10
C ILE A 132 22.04 -5.06 -5.10
N VAL A 133 22.87 -4.93 -4.05
CA VAL A 133 22.81 -3.81 -3.10
C VAL A 133 23.04 -2.48 -3.83
N GLY A 134 22.27 -1.47 -3.51
CA GLY A 134 22.30 -0.16 -4.17
C GLY A 134 21.52 -0.10 -5.48
N THR A 135 20.84 -1.18 -5.87
CA THR A 135 20.03 -1.25 -7.10
C THR A 135 18.54 -1.37 -6.79
N PRO A 136 17.63 -1.04 -7.73
CA PRO A 136 16.19 -1.21 -7.53
C PRO A 136 15.78 -2.67 -7.29
N TRP A 137 16.54 -3.64 -7.76
CA TRP A 137 16.20 -5.07 -7.69
C TRP A 137 16.12 -5.58 -6.26
N ILE A 138 17.03 -5.16 -5.37
CA ILE A 138 16.99 -5.56 -3.97
C ILE A 138 15.75 -4.98 -3.27
N LEU A 139 15.31 -3.77 -3.65
CA LEU A 139 14.09 -3.18 -3.09
C LEU A 139 12.84 -3.91 -3.60
N ILE A 140 12.77 -4.25 -4.89
CA ILE A 140 11.63 -5.01 -5.44
C ILE A 140 11.51 -6.35 -4.72
N GLY A 141 12.62 -7.08 -4.53
CA GLY A 141 12.64 -8.35 -3.80
C GLY A 141 12.21 -8.20 -2.33
N THR A 142 12.75 -7.21 -1.64
CA THR A 142 12.41 -6.95 -0.24
C THR A 142 10.96 -6.48 -0.08
N TYR A 143 10.51 -5.59 -0.93
CA TYR A 143 9.15 -5.07 -0.93
C TYR A 143 8.13 -6.14 -1.31
N PHE A 144 8.50 -7.09 -2.16
CA PHE A 144 7.69 -8.28 -2.42
C PHE A 144 7.40 -9.04 -1.12
N THR A 145 8.40 -9.29 -0.27
CA THR A 145 8.19 -10.02 1.00
C THR A 145 7.26 -9.29 1.95
N ILE A 146 7.29 -7.95 1.96
CA ILE A 146 6.37 -7.11 2.76
C ILE A 146 4.95 -7.17 2.19
N THR A 147 4.80 -7.24 0.87
CA THR A 147 3.50 -7.18 0.18
C THR A 147 2.73 -8.50 0.30
N VAL A 148 3.44 -9.64 0.32
CA VAL A 148 2.85 -11.00 0.36
C VAL A 148 1.78 -11.17 1.44
N PRO A 149 1.97 -10.79 2.72
CA PRO A 149 0.96 -10.97 3.75
C PRO A 149 -0.34 -10.21 3.49
N PHE A 150 -0.25 -8.98 2.99
CA PHE A 150 -1.43 -8.16 2.68
C PHE A 150 -2.23 -8.78 1.54
N MET A 151 -1.54 -9.18 0.46
CA MET A 151 -2.18 -9.79 -0.70
C MET A 151 -2.77 -11.16 -0.38
N TYR A 152 -2.00 -12.02 0.30
CA TYR A 152 -2.47 -13.34 0.68
C TYR A 152 -3.73 -13.27 1.53
N ARG A 153 -3.73 -12.45 2.61
CA ARG A 153 -4.90 -12.33 3.49
C ARG A 153 -6.14 -11.79 2.78
N ALA A 154 -5.97 -10.77 1.95
CA ALA A 154 -7.09 -10.19 1.21
C ALA A 154 -7.68 -11.19 0.20
N LEU A 155 -6.82 -11.88 -0.56
CA LEU A 155 -7.25 -12.88 -1.53
C LEU A 155 -7.80 -14.14 -0.85
N ALA A 156 -7.23 -14.59 0.28
CA ALA A 156 -7.73 -15.72 1.05
C ALA A 156 -9.14 -15.45 1.58
N ASN A 157 -9.39 -14.24 2.11
CA ASN A 157 -10.71 -13.82 2.54
C ASN A 157 -11.69 -13.74 1.36
N GLY A 158 -11.24 -13.27 0.19
CA GLY A 158 -12.04 -13.26 -1.02
C GLY A 158 -12.43 -14.67 -1.48
N LEU A 159 -11.47 -15.60 -1.48
CA LEU A 159 -11.69 -17.01 -1.82
C LEU A 159 -12.60 -17.74 -0.81
N ALA A 160 -12.55 -17.37 0.46
CA ALA A 160 -13.44 -17.94 1.48
C ALA A 160 -14.92 -17.56 1.26
N GLY A 161 -15.17 -16.45 0.54
CA GLY A 161 -16.52 -15.99 0.20
C GLY A 161 -17.14 -16.67 -1.04
N ILE A 162 -16.38 -17.52 -1.76
CA ILE A 162 -16.85 -18.21 -2.96
C ILE A 162 -16.59 -19.72 -2.84
N ASN A 163 -17.45 -20.54 -3.44
CA ASN A 163 -17.20 -21.98 -3.54
C ASN A 163 -16.29 -22.26 -4.75
N LEU A 164 -14.96 -22.11 -4.53
CA LEU A 164 -13.94 -22.24 -5.57
C LEU A 164 -14.02 -23.55 -6.33
N ARG A 165 -14.28 -24.68 -5.64
CA ARG A 165 -14.34 -26.01 -6.25
C ARG A 165 -15.53 -26.13 -7.18
N ASP A 166 -16.72 -25.78 -6.73
CA ASP A 166 -17.95 -25.89 -7.52
C ASP A 166 -17.86 -25.02 -8.79
N LEU A 167 -17.27 -23.82 -8.68
CA LEU A 167 -17.08 -22.94 -9.85
C LEU A 167 -16.12 -23.55 -10.89
N ILE A 168 -15.06 -24.20 -10.46
CA ILE A 168 -14.09 -24.84 -11.36
C ILE A 168 -14.68 -26.13 -11.94
N ASP A 169 -15.37 -26.93 -11.13
CA ASP A 169 -16.01 -28.19 -11.56
C ASP A 169 -17.11 -27.89 -12.60
N ALA A 170 -17.91 -26.85 -12.40
CA ALA A 170 -18.88 -26.39 -13.38
C ALA A 170 -18.20 -25.92 -14.69
N ALA A 171 -17.07 -25.20 -14.60
CA ALA A 171 -16.30 -24.80 -15.78
C ALA A 171 -15.77 -26.01 -16.56
N HIS A 172 -15.27 -27.04 -15.85
CA HIS A 172 -14.80 -28.27 -16.47
C HIS A 172 -15.92 -29.04 -17.16
N LEU A 173 -17.12 -29.09 -16.56
CA LEU A 173 -18.30 -29.72 -17.20
C LEU A 173 -18.68 -29.01 -18.52
N LEU A 174 -18.40 -27.71 -18.63
CA LEU A 174 -18.59 -26.96 -19.89
C LEU A 174 -17.38 -27.05 -20.84
N GLY A 175 -16.38 -27.90 -20.55
CA GLY A 175 -15.18 -28.08 -21.36
C GLY A 175 -14.13 -26.97 -21.20
N VAL A 176 -14.25 -26.10 -20.19
CA VAL A 176 -13.34 -24.97 -19.94
C VAL A 176 -12.18 -25.44 -19.07
N GLY A 177 -10.94 -25.16 -19.50
CA GLY A 177 -9.74 -25.50 -18.74
C GLY A 177 -9.55 -24.63 -17.49
N THR A 178 -8.83 -25.17 -16.48
CA THR A 178 -8.60 -24.51 -15.17
C THR A 178 -7.99 -23.11 -15.29
N PHE A 179 -7.03 -22.89 -16.18
CA PHE A 179 -6.41 -21.57 -16.37
C PHE A 179 -7.43 -20.53 -16.89
N TYR A 180 -8.26 -20.92 -17.84
CA TYR A 180 -9.31 -20.04 -18.34
C TYR A 180 -10.35 -19.73 -17.24
N ALA A 181 -10.76 -20.77 -16.46
CA ALA A 181 -11.66 -20.59 -15.34
C ALA A 181 -11.05 -19.63 -14.29
N LEU A 182 -9.74 -19.75 -13.97
CA LEU A 182 -9.05 -18.82 -13.09
C LEU A 182 -9.13 -17.37 -13.59
N MET A 183 -8.83 -17.14 -14.87
CA MET A 183 -8.75 -15.78 -15.43
C MET A 183 -10.11 -15.14 -15.69
N ARG A 184 -11.12 -15.94 -16.10
CA ARG A 184 -12.41 -15.43 -16.54
C ARG A 184 -13.54 -15.56 -15.51
N ILE A 185 -13.38 -16.44 -14.52
CA ILE A 185 -14.40 -16.69 -13.50
C ILE A 185 -13.87 -16.27 -12.12
N ILE A 186 -12.75 -16.83 -11.68
CA ILE A 186 -12.28 -16.64 -10.31
C ILE A 186 -11.69 -15.23 -10.10
N LEU A 187 -10.80 -14.79 -11.00
CA LEU A 187 -10.14 -13.49 -10.86
C LEU A 187 -11.12 -12.30 -10.86
N PRO A 188 -12.15 -12.24 -11.73
CA PRO A 188 -13.16 -11.18 -11.63
C PRO A 188 -13.91 -11.15 -10.29
N ASN A 189 -14.22 -12.33 -9.71
CA ASN A 189 -14.83 -12.43 -8.38
C ASN A 189 -13.90 -11.96 -7.26
N LEU A 190 -12.58 -12.07 -7.43
CA LEU A 190 -11.56 -11.62 -6.48
C LEU A 190 -11.13 -10.16 -6.69
N ASN A 191 -11.63 -9.49 -7.70
CA ASN A 191 -11.13 -8.18 -8.12
C ASN A 191 -11.16 -7.14 -6.99
N ARG A 192 -12.21 -7.16 -6.12
CA ARG A 192 -12.29 -6.27 -4.97
C ARG A 192 -11.21 -6.55 -3.93
N ALA A 193 -11.00 -7.83 -3.63
CA ALA A 193 -9.97 -8.26 -2.68
C ALA A 193 -8.57 -7.92 -3.22
N LEU A 194 -8.35 -8.17 -4.50
CA LEU A 194 -7.10 -7.83 -5.17
C LEU A 194 -6.85 -6.31 -5.15
N LEU A 195 -7.80 -5.49 -5.59
CA LEU A 195 -7.68 -4.05 -5.56
C LEU A 195 -7.42 -3.52 -4.14
N ALA A 196 -8.18 -3.97 -3.15
CA ALA A 196 -7.97 -3.56 -1.75
C ALA A 196 -6.54 -3.90 -1.28
N SER A 197 -6.04 -5.10 -1.58
CA SER A 197 -4.68 -5.50 -1.21
C SER A 197 -3.61 -4.69 -1.92
N LEU A 198 -3.79 -4.38 -3.21
CA LEU A 198 -2.87 -3.55 -3.99
C LEU A 198 -2.76 -2.13 -3.39
N PHE A 199 -3.89 -1.55 -2.93
CA PHE A 199 -3.87 -0.22 -2.32
C PHE A 199 -3.22 -0.18 -0.96
N ILE A 200 -3.54 -1.15 -0.10
CA ILE A 200 -2.89 -1.27 1.21
C ILE A 200 -1.38 -1.43 1.01
N SER A 201 -0.98 -2.32 0.11
CA SER A 201 0.42 -2.56 -0.22
C SER A 201 1.09 -1.32 -0.79
N PHE A 202 0.47 -0.62 -1.75
CA PHE A 202 0.98 0.62 -2.32
C PHE A 202 1.21 1.69 -1.25
N SER A 203 0.22 1.92 -0.38
CA SER A 203 0.32 2.89 0.70
C SER A 203 1.46 2.55 1.66
N PHE A 204 1.63 1.28 1.99
CA PHE A 204 2.71 0.81 2.86
C PHE A 204 4.07 0.97 2.20
N LEU A 205 4.22 0.55 0.94
CA LEU A 205 5.48 0.63 0.19
C LEU A 205 5.92 2.08 -0.05
N MET A 206 4.98 2.99 -0.36
CA MET A 206 5.30 4.41 -0.53
C MET A 206 5.83 5.06 0.75
N GLY A 207 5.42 4.57 1.92
CA GLY A 207 5.91 5.03 3.22
C GLY A 207 7.17 4.31 3.72
N GLU A 208 7.65 3.29 2.99
CA GLU A 208 8.77 2.49 3.46
C GLU A 208 10.09 3.28 3.37
N PHE A 209 10.79 3.34 4.49
CA PHE A 209 12.03 4.09 4.64
C PHE A 209 13.23 3.21 4.99
N VAL A 210 13.04 2.20 5.85
CA VAL A 210 14.16 1.50 6.49
C VAL A 210 14.96 0.69 5.48
N PHE A 211 14.28 -0.15 4.70
CA PHE A 211 14.94 -0.93 3.65
C PHE A 211 15.50 -0.02 2.55
N ALA A 212 14.74 1.00 2.13
CA ALA A 212 15.22 1.95 1.14
C ALA A 212 16.49 2.67 1.60
N ASN A 213 16.53 3.17 2.85
CA ASN A 213 17.69 3.88 3.36
C ASN A 213 18.92 2.96 3.53
N MET A 214 18.71 1.74 4.04
CA MET A 214 19.82 0.82 4.33
C MET A 214 20.35 0.09 3.08
N LEU A 215 19.47 -0.35 2.18
CA LEU A 215 19.86 -1.19 1.05
C LEU A 215 20.29 -0.41 -0.18
N VAL A 216 19.71 0.78 -0.42
CA VAL A 216 20.04 1.58 -1.61
C VAL A 216 20.50 3.00 -1.27
N GLY A 217 20.03 3.58 -0.17
CA GLY A 217 20.42 4.92 0.28
C GLY A 217 20.30 5.96 -0.84
N THR A 218 21.33 6.80 -0.98
CA THR A 218 21.38 7.84 -2.02
C THR A 218 21.75 7.33 -3.40
N ARG A 219 22.19 6.07 -3.57
CA ARG A 219 22.50 5.48 -4.87
C ARG A 219 21.24 5.33 -5.74
N TYR A 220 20.14 4.92 -5.10
CA TYR A 220 18.83 4.86 -5.73
C TYR A 220 17.80 5.54 -4.80
N GLU A 221 17.94 6.84 -4.68
CA GLU A 221 17.19 7.65 -3.72
C GLU A 221 15.68 7.57 -3.97
N THR A 222 14.94 7.04 -2.99
CA THR A 222 13.48 7.03 -2.97
C THR A 222 12.94 8.30 -2.30
N LEU A 223 11.64 8.53 -2.39
CA LEU A 223 10.99 9.70 -1.79
C LEU A 223 11.24 9.82 -0.28
N GLN A 224 11.19 8.70 0.45
CA GLN A 224 11.42 8.70 1.89
C GLN A 224 12.89 8.97 2.25
N VAL A 225 13.83 8.46 1.44
CA VAL A 225 15.25 8.76 1.59
C VAL A 225 15.52 10.24 1.26
N TYR A 226 14.90 10.78 0.21
CA TYR A 226 14.97 12.22 -0.12
C TYR A 226 14.45 13.08 1.04
N LEU A 227 13.27 12.77 1.59
CA LEU A 227 12.71 13.45 2.76
C LEU A 227 13.69 13.43 3.95
N TYR A 228 14.27 12.27 4.22
CA TYR A 228 15.25 12.12 5.30
C TYR A 228 16.50 12.96 5.07
N THR A 229 17.02 13.04 3.84
CA THR A 229 18.18 13.90 3.53
C THR A 229 17.88 15.39 3.67
N LYS A 230 16.63 15.78 3.46
CA LYS A 230 16.18 17.19 3.56
C LYS A 230 15.72 17.60 4.97
N ARG A 231 15.64 16.67 5.94
CA ARG A 231 15.04 16.91 7.27
C ARG A 231 15.61 18.09 8.04
N MET A 232 16.86 18.46 7.80
CA MET A 232 17.54 19.58 8.48
C MET A 232 17.50 20.90 7.69
N THR A 233 16.86 20.92 6.51
CA THR A 233 16.91 22.09 5.61
C THR A 233 15.80 23.09 5.95
N SER A 234 14.54 22.64 5.99
CA SER A 234 13.37 23.48 6.26
C SER A 234 12.19 22.59 6.69
N GLY A 235 11.59 22.94 7.83
CA GLY A 235 10.39 22.25 8.31
C GLY A 235 9.21 22.40 7.36
N HIS A 236 9.01 23.57 6.78
CA HIS A 236 7.95 23.83 5.80
C HIS A 236 8.13 23.01 4.52
N LEU A 237 9.35 22.91 4.00
CA LEU A 237 9.63 22.08 2.83
C LEU A 237 9.36 20.59 3.12
N ASN A 238 9.78 20.10 4.30
CA ASN A 238 9.52 18.73 4.72
C ASN A 238 8.02 18.47 4.88
N ALA A 239 7.28 19.39 5.47
CA ALA A 239 5.83 19.30 5.56
C ALA A 239 5.16 19.30 4.17
N ALA A 240 5.69 20.06 3.21
CA ALA A 240 5.20 20.04 1.83
C ALA A 240 5.47 18.70 1.14
N ILE A 241 6.64 18.06 1.37
CA ILE A 241 6.95 16.71 0.86
C ILE A 241 5.96 15.68 1.43
N VAL A 242 5.77 15.70 2.77
CA VAL A 242 4.83 14.79 3.45
C VAL A 242 3.40 15.01 2.98
N SER A 243 2.97 16.26 2.81
CA SER A 243 1.63 16.58 2.29
C SER A 243 1.45 16.12 0.85
N THR A 244 2.47 16.28 -0.01
CA THR A 244 2.44 15.79 -1.40
C THR A 244 2.28 14.27 -1.45
N TYR A 245 3.05 13.54 -0.65
CA TYR A 245 2.93 12.09 -0.50
C TYR A 245 1.53 11.69 0.00
N PHE A 246 1.01 12.37 1.01
CA PHE A 246 -0.31 12.11 1.57
C PHE A 246 -1.43 12.32 0.53
N PHE A 247 -1.41 13.45 -0.19
CA PHE A 247 -2.39 13.72 -1.25
C PHE A 247 -2.28 12.73 -2.40
N LEU A 248 -1.08 12.36 -2.81
CA LEU A 248 -0.87 11.34 -3.85
C LEU A 248 -1.52 10.01 -3.44
N THR A 249 -1.27 9.57 -2.20
CA THR A 249 -1.82 8.31 -1.67
C THR A 249 -3.35 8.38 -1.55
N LEU A 250 -3.90 9.53 -1.12
CA LEU A 250 -5.34 9.77 -1.06
C LEU A 250 -5.99 9.71 -2.45
N ILE A 251 -5.40 10.40 -3.43
CA ILE A 251 -5.91 10.42 -4.82
C ILE A 251 -5.90 9.01 -5.41
N MET A 252 -4.80 8.29 -5.23
CA MET A 252 -4.68 6.90 -5.69
C MET A 252 -5.75 6.01 -5.04
N THR A 253 -5.93 6.12 -3.72
CA THR A 253 -6.94 5.35 -2.98
C THR A 253 -8.36 5.71 -3.41
N TRP A 254 -8.65 7.00 -3.58
CA TRP A 254 -9.96 7.46 -4.04
C TRP A 254 -10.27 6.99 -5.46
N ALA A 255 -9.32 7.13 -6.39
CA ALA A 255 -9.47 6.66 -7.76
C ALA A 255 -9.81 5.17 -7.79
N ALA A 256 -9.12 4.39 -7.00
CA ALA A 256 -9.36 2.96 -6.88
C ALA A 256 -10.74 2.59 -6.36
N MET A 257 -11.16 3.24 -5.29
CA MET A 257 -12.52 3.01 -4.74
C MET A 257 -13.59 3.37 -5.78
N ARG A 258 -13.36 4.42 -6.57
CA ARG A 258 -14.30 4.83 -7.61
C ARG A 258 -14.39 3.80 -8.74
N PHE A 259 -13.25 3.29 -9.22
CA PHE A 259 -13.21 2.21 -10.23
C PHE A 259 -13.87 0.92 -9.73
N SER A 260 -13.72 0.61 -8.44
CA SER A 260 -14.36 -0.57 -7.84
C SER A 260 -15.90 -0.43 -7.74
N ARG A 261 -16.43 0.79 -7.59
CA ARG A 261 -17.89 1.05 -7.54
C ARG A 261 -18.53 1.05 -8.91
N SER A 262 -17.91 1.68 -9.91
CA SER A 262 -18.44 1.79 -11.27
C SER A 262 -18.73 0.41 -11.88
N ARG A 263 -17.82 -0.55 -11.71
CA ARG A 263 -18.02 -1.94 -12.17
C ARG A 263 -19.15 -2.69 -11.46
N ARG A 264 -19.57 -2.24 -10.27
CA ARG A 264 -20.70 -2.85 -9.56
C ARG A 264 -22.03 -2.40 -10.16
N GLU A 265 -22.11 -1.13 -10.53
CA GLU A 265 -23.32 -0.54 -11.15
C GLU A 265 -23.54 -1.12 -12.54
N GLU A 266 -22.46 -1.33 -13.32
CA GLU A 266 -22.51 -1.99 -14.63
C GLU A 266 -22.96 -3.45 -14.52
N ALA A 267 -22.43 -4.24 -13.57
CA ALA A 267 -22.78 -5.64 -13.38
C ALA A 267 -24.24 -5.84 -12.92
N VAL A 268 -24.79 -4.90 -12.13
CA VAL A 268 -26.21 -4.94 -11.70
C VAL A 268 -27.12 -4.53 -12.83
N ALA A 269 -26.70 -3.60 -13.69
CA ALA A 269 -27.48 -3.14 -14.85
C ALA A 269 -27.52 -4.17 -16.00
N GLU A 270 -26.55 -5.13 -16.05
CA GLU A 270 -26.57 -6.23 -17.01
C GLU A 270 -27.42 -7.43 -16.53
N GLU A 271 -27.80 -7.46 -15.25
CA GLU A 271 -28.66 -8.52 -14.66
C GLU A 271 -30.17 -8.12 -14.64
N GLU A 272 -30.53 -6.84 -14.92
CA GLU A 272 -31.90 -6.35 -15.08
C GLU A 272 -32.33 -6.31 -16.57
#